data_8c5f1bb22f08a0c69034df059b2559de
#
_entry.id   8c5f1bb22f08a0c69034df059b2559de
#
_cell.length_a   1.000
_cell.length_b   1.000
_cell.length_c   1.000
_cell.angle_alpha   90.00
_cell.angle_beta   90.00
_cell.angle_gamma   90.00
#
_symmetry.space_group_name_H-M   'P 1'
#
loop_
_entity.id
_entity.type
_entity.pdbx_description
1 polymer ?
#
loop_
_entity_poly.entity_id
_entity_poly.type
_entity_poly.pdbx_seq_one_letter_code
_entity_poly.pdbx_strand_id
1 'polypeptide(L)'
;MYAKISAAKTNMRSIFLACTAVLVLTGCGDGQSSSTETRTWRMGFSVVPPRMTTAAVIEGIDRWSLRAEYAAIHEELPWTDLLLRGMSPDDILDRDKVQLVAYMRSKGLQLYFMADLTDGLSRGEEAPQLRALGRSITEPQVQQVYRSYLLAVDRKLQPEIIGLAAETNLIRAAALPAVYAGVVTAANDAAGDLLAAGSSATLLFSVQVETAWGRLGGNASYLGVEQDFTDFPFAQMLGLSSYPYFGFAQPEDIPASYYSRLLNGRTLPVMVVEGGWTSAAAGTIQSTPALQARYITRHAQLLDAVGARGLIQLLFADIDLASLPPPVPPNLPLFVNIGLTDSDFNAKPALAAWDALHARHLTH
;
A
#
# COMPACT_ATOMS: atom_id res chain seq x y z
N MET A 1 8.55 -3.18 -8.48
CA MET A 1 8.13 -4.53 -8.06
C MET A 1 6.79 -4.93 -8.70
N TYR A 2 5.80 -4.06 -8.72
CA TYR A 2 4.45 -4.29 -9.26
C TYR A 2 4.38 -4.48 -10.79
N ALA A 3 5.26 -3.85 -11.55
CA ALA A 3 5.25 -3.87 -13.02
C ALA A 3 5.49 -5.27 -13.66
N LYS A 4 5.95 -6.27 -12.90
CA LYS A 4 6.23 -7.62 -13.44
C LYS A 4 5.08 -8.62 -13.29
N ILE A 5 4.01 -8.30 -12.56
CA ILE A 5 2.84 -9.18 -12.43
C ILE A 5 2.02 -9.22 -13.71
N SER A 6 2.09 -8.17 -14.53
CA SER A 6 1.33 -8.02 -15.79
C SER A 6 1.80 -8.91 -16.95
N ALA A 7 2.95 -9.56 -16.86
CA ALA A 7 3.54 -10.28 -18.00
C ALA A 7 3.21 -11.78 -18.09
N ALA A 8 2.52 -12.37 -17.11
CA ALA A 8 2.12 -13.77 -17.16
C ALA A 8 0.78 -13.92 -17.89
N LYS A 9 0.83 -14.02 -19.23
CA LYS A 9 -0.31 -14.39 -20.06
C LYS A 9 -0.73 -15.83 -19.77
N THR A 10 -1.86 -15.98 -19.06
CA THR A 10 -2.63 -17.24 -19.14
C THR A 10 -4.10 -16.90 -19.22
N ASN A 11 -4.74 -17.34 -20.30
CA ASN A 11 -6.16 -17.15 -20.60
C ASN A 11 -7.04 -17.64 -19.44
N MET A 12 -7.66 -16.72 -18.74
CA MET A 12 -8.68 -17.00 -17.72
C MET A 12 -10.06 -17.16 -18.36
N ARG A 13 -10.18 -18.09 -19.31
CA ARG A 13 -11.47 -18.57 -19.80
C ARG A 13 -11.61 -20.04 -19.40
N SER A 14 -12.62 -20.32 -18.60
CA SER A 14 -13.08 -21.65 -18.18
C SER A 14 -12.54 -22.14 -16.83
N ILE A 15 -13.27 -21.85 -15.77
CA ILE A 15 -13.63 -22.78 -14.67
C ILE A 15 -14.76 -22.10 -13.89
N PHE A 16 -15.99 -22.29 -14.36
CA PHE A 16 -17.16 -22.27 -13.50
C PHE A 16 -17.81 -23.65 -13.62
N LEU A 17 -17.62 -24.46 -12.62
CA LEU A 17 -18.56 -25.59 -12.39
C LEU A 17 -18.78 -25.77 -10.88
N ALA A 18 -20.06 -25.86 -10.58
CA ALA A 18 -20.67 -25.88 -9.26
C ALA A 18 -20.18 -27.03 -8.37
N CYS A 19 -20.10 -26.76 -7.07
CA CYS A 19 -20.36 -27.76 -6.04
C CYS A 19 -21.15 -27.13 -4.91
N THR A 20 -22.46 -27.40 -4.94
CA THR A 20 -23.37 -27.20 -3.83
C THR A 20 -23.25 -28.43 -2.90
N ALA A 21 -22.74 -28.25 -1.71
CA ALA A 21 -22.86 -29.24 -0.63
C ALA A 21 -23.34 -28.52 0.63
N VAL A 22 -24.59 -28.72 0.96
CA VAL A 22 -25.20 -28.35 2.24
C VAL A 22 -24.80 -29.38 3.27
N LEU A 23 -24.01 -28.98 4.26
CA LEU A 23 -23.82 -29.74 5.49
C LEU A 23 -24.34 -28.91 6.65
N VAL A 24 -25.50 -29.33 7.16
CA VAL A 24 -26.04 -28.86 8.45
C VAL A 24 -25.27 -29.60 9.55
N LEU A 25 -24.43 -28.89 10.28
CA LEU A 25 -23.88 -29.34 11.55
C LEU A 25 -24.41 -28.43 12.65
N THR A 26 -25.29 -28.98 13.46
CA THR A 26 -25.64 -28.44 14.77
C THR A 26 -24.43 -28.60 15.70
N GLY A 27 -23.74 -27.50 15.97
CA GLY A 27 -22.61 -27.43 16.91
C GLY A 27 -22.94 -26.48 18.05
N CYS A 28 -22.73 -26.95 19.27
CA CYS A 28 -22.89 -26.25 20.54
C CYS A 28 -22.19 -24.87 20.50
N GLY A 29 -22.89 -23.87 21.03
CA GLY A 29 -22.38 -22.52 21.16
C GLY A 29 -21.23 -22.41 22.14
N ASP A 30 -20.02 -22.19 21.64
CA ASP A 30 -18.99 -21.50 22.37
C ASP A 30 -19.27 -20.00 22.25
N GLY A 31 -19.62 -19.39 23.38
CA GLY A 31 -19.84 -17.96 23.47
C GLY A 31 -18.57 -17.21 23.04
N GLN A 32 -18.53 -16.75 21.79
CA GLN A 32 -17.61 -15.70 21.39
C GLN A 32 -17.96 -14.47 22.24
N SER A 33 -17.13 -14.18 23.24
CA SER A 33 -17.17 -12.88 23.90
C SER A 33 -16.90 -11.85 22.81
N SER A 34 -17.95 -11.14 22.36
CA SER A 34 -17.78 -9.99 21.50
C SER A 34 -16.84 -9.03 22.21
N SER A 35 -15.67 -8.75 21.64
CA SER A 35 -14.76 -7.73 22.13
C SER A 35 -15.56 -6.44 22.27
N THR A 36 -15.60 -5.87 23.47
CA THR A 36 -16.20 -4.55 23.70
C THR A 36 -15.32 -3.41 23.17
N GLU A 37 -14.10 -3.73 22.74
CA GLU A 37 -13.17 -2.76 22.17
C GLU A 37 -13.60 -2.35 20.78
N THR A 38 -13.45 -1.04 20.49
CA THR A 38 -13.79 -0.45 19.21
C THR A 38 -12.54 -0.02 18.44
N ARG A 39 -12.68 0.18 17.14
CA ARG A 39 -11.72 0.83 16.27
C ARG A 39 -12.42 1.78 15.30
N THR A 40 -11.74 2.87 14.92
CA THR A 40 -12.22 3.84 13.93
C THR A 40 -11.60 3.62 12.54
N TRP A 41 -10.63 2.73 12.42
CA TRP A 41 -9.84 2.49 11.23
C TRP A 41 -10.13 1.13 10.62
N ARG A 42 -10.29 1.11 9.28
CA ARG A 42 -10.40 -0.12 8.50
C ARG A 42 -9.03 -0.73 8.29
N MET A 43 -8.99 -2.05 8.19
CA MET A 43 -7.77 -2.82 8.00
C MET A 43 -7.71 -3.39 6.58
N GLY A 44 -6.50 -3.56 6.05
CA GLY A 44 -6.34 -4.12 4.72
C GLY A 44 -4.92 -4.57 4.40
N PHE A 45 -4.78 -5.12 3.21
CA PHE A 45 -3.51 -5.60 2.69
C PHE A 45 -3.29 -5.14 1.25
N SER A 46 -2.01 -5.02 0.86
CA SER A 46 -1.68 -4.91 -0.55
C SER A 46 -1.80 -6.27 -1.23
N VAL A 47 -2.15 -6.24 -2.52
CA VAL A 47 -2.32 -7.46 -3.36
C VAL A 47 -0.99 -8.10 -3.77
N VAL A 48 0.08 -7.89 -3.00
CA VAL A 48 1.40 -8.48 -3.26
C VAL A 48 1.40 -9.95 -2.85
N PRO A 49 1.59 -10.88 -3.81
CA PRO A 49 1.61 -12.30 -3.50
C PRO A 49 3.00 -12.75 -3.00
N PRO A 50 3.09 -13.87 -2.28
CA PRO A 50 4.39 -14.45 -1.89
C PRO A 50 5.23 -14.90 -3.10
N ARG A 51 4.58 -15.29 -4.20
CA ARG A 51 5.17 -15.69 -5.48
C ARG A 51 4.42 -15.01 -6.62
N MET A 52 5.13 -14.62 -7.69
CA MET A 52 4.56 -13.83 -8.80
C MET A 52 3.72 -14.72 -9.75
N THR A 53 2.68 -15.36 -9.19
CA THR A 53 1.73 -16.20 -9.95
C THR A 53 0.28 -15.78 -9.66
N THR A 54 -0.60 -15.93 -10.66
CA THR A 54 -2.04 -15.63 -10.47
C THR A 54 -2.66 -16.49 -9.36
N ALA A 55 -2.26 -17.77 -9.25
CA ALA A 55 -2.75 -18.65 -8.18
C ALA A 55 -2.40 -18.10 -6.79
N ALA A 56 -1.15 -17.63 -6.58
CA ALA A 56 -0.73 -17.07 -5.31
C ALA A 56 -1.43 -15.73 -4.99
N VAL A 57 -1.75 -14.92 -6.00
CA VAL A 57 -2.58 -13.69 -5.83
C VAL A 57 -3.97 -14.07 -5.33
N ILE A 58 -4.64 -15.00 -6.01
CA ILE A 58 -6.02 -15.40 -5.65
C ILE A 58 -6.04 -16.07 -4.28
N GLU A 59 -5.12 -17.01 -4.00
CA GLU A 59 -5.02 -17.65 -2.69
C GLU A 59 -4.75 -16.63 -1.58
N GLY A 60 -3.86 -15.67 -1.81
CA GLY A 60 -3.61 -14.57 -0.88
C GLY A 60 -4.89 -13.81 -0.57
N ILE A 61 -5.62 -13.35 -1.59
CA ILE A 61 -6.88 -12.62 -1.42
C ILE A 61 -7.91 -13.46 -0.65
N ASP A 62 -8.08 -14.74 -0.98
CA ASP A 62 -9.01 -15.62 -0.27
C ASP A 62 -8.71 -15.75 1.22
N ARG A 63 -7.42 -15.76 1.58
CA ARG A 63 -6.99 -15.87 2.98
C ARG A 63 -7.14 -14.56 3.76
N TRP A 64 -6.68 -13.44 3.17
CA TRP A 64 -6.66 -12.19 3.93
C TRP A 64 -7.96 -11.40 3.85
N SER A 65 -8.83 -11.60 2.85
CA SER A 65 -10.13 -10.94 2.78
C SER A 65 -11.05 -11.24 3.96
N LEU A 66 -10.82 -12.36 4.67
CA LEU A 66 -11.57 -12.73 5.89
C LEU A 66 -11.22 -11.84 7.10
N ARG A 67 -10.19 -11.01 7.00
CA ARG A 67 -9.66 -10.16 8.08
C ARG A 67 -9.24 -8.79 7.59
N ALA A 68 -9.98 -8.27 6.62
CA ALA A 68 -9.72 -6.98 6.00
C ALA A 68 -11.01 -6.34 5.48
N GLU A 69 -11.04 -5.01 5.44
CA GLU A 69 -12.06 -4.20 4.77
C GLU A 69 -11.48 -3.48 3.53
N TYR A 70 -10.16 -3.33 3.44
CA TYR A 70 -9.48 -2.71 2.30
C TYR A 70 -8.61 -3.69 1.53
N ALA A 71 -8.58 -3.52 0.22
CA ALA A 71 -7.55 -4.02 -0.67
C ALA A 71 -6.76 -2.84 -1.24
N ALA A 72 -5.43 -2.93 -1.23
CA ALA A 72 -4.59 -1.88 -1.78
C ALA A 72 -3.89 -2.36 -3.06
N ILE A 73 -4.04 -1.58 -4.12
CA ILE A 73 -3.20 -1.67 -5.32
C ILE A 73 -2.26 -0.48 -5.28
N HIS A 74 -0.98 -0.74 -5.09
CA HIS A 74 0.08 0.26 -5.16
C HIS A 74 1.03 -0.14 -6.28
N GLU A 75 1.10 0.64 -7.34
CA GLU A 75 1.86 0.24 -8.53
C GLU A 75 2.49 1.42 -9.28
N GLU A 76 3.63 1.15 -9.91
CA GLU A 76 4.14 1.94 -11.01
C GLU A 76 3.18 1.85 -12.20
N LEU A 77 2.93 2.96 -12.89
CA LEU A 77 2.14 2.92 -14.11
C LEU A 77 2.80 2.02 -15.17
N PRO A 78 2.02 1.39 -16.04
CA PRO A 78 2.54 0.56 -17.14
C PRO A 78 3.06 1.43 -18.29
N TRP A 79 4.11 2.22 -18.02
CA TRP A 79 4.67 3.22 -18.93
C TRP A 79 5.06 2.66 -20.30
N THR A 80 5.55 1.42 -20.33
CA THR A 80 5.89 0.76 -21.59
C THR A 80 4.67 0.54 -22.47
N ASP A 81 3.55 0.15 -21.90
CA ASP A 81 2.30 -0.04 -22.63
C ASP A 81 1.72 1.31 -23.10
N LEU A 82 1.75 2.29 -22.20
CA LEU A 82 1.21 3.64 -22.47
C LEU A 82 2.03 4.41 -23.49
N LEU A 83 3.36 4.50 -23.31
CA LEU A 83 4.22 5.40 -24.07
C LEU A 83 4.86 4.75 -25.31
N LEU A 84 5.22 3.46 -25.23
CA LEU A 84 5.89 2.76 -26.33
C LEU A 84 4.89 1.99 -27.22
N ARG A 85 3.92 1.30 -26.61
CA ARG A 85 2.94 0.50 -27.35
C ARG A 85 1.70 1.29 -27.73
N GLY A 86 1.52 2.49 -27.17
CA GLY A 86 0.38 3.37 -27.45
C GLY A 86 -0.97 2.76 -27.04
N MET A 87 -0.99 1.88 -26.05
CA MET A 87 -2.24 1.30 -25.53
C MET A 87 -3.05 2.36 -24.78
N SER A 88 -4.35 2.32 -24.92
CA SER A 88 -5.20 3.19 -24.12
C SER A 88 -5.21 2.77 -22.65
N PRO A 89 -5.34 3.72 -21.69
CA PRO A 89 -5.53 3.39 -20.27
C PRO A 89 -6.68 2.40 -20.05
N ASP A 90 -7.77 2.55 -20.78
CA ASP A 90 -8.94 1.67 -20.68
C ASP A 90 -8.62 0.22 -21.04
N ASP A 91 -7.93 -0.01 -22.15
CA ASP A 91 -7.56 -1.37 -22.59
C ASP A 91 -6.61 -2.04 -21.59
N ILE A 92 -5.69 -1.27 -21.02
CA ILE A 92 -4.75 -1.74 -20.00
C ILE A 92 -5.51 -2.16 -18.74
N LEU A 93 -6.42 -1.31 -18.24
CA LEU A 93 -7.20 -1.60 -17.04
C LEU A 93 -8.15 -2.78 -17.24
N ASP A 94 -8.78 -2.89 -18.41
CA ASP A 94 -9.64 -4.05 -18.75
C ASP A 94 -8.83 -5.35 -18.79
N ARG A 95 -7.62 -5.31 -19.31
CA ARG A 95 -6.73 -6.47 -19.37
C ARG A 95 -6.21 -6.89 -18.00
N ASP A 96 -5.82 -5.92 -17.15
CA ASP A 96 -4.96 -6.19 -15.99
C ASP A 96 -5.66 -6.03 -14.64
N LYS A 97 -6.73 -5.20 -14.53
CA LYS A 97 -7.27 -4.76 -13.24
C LYS A 97 -8.75 -5.03 -13.02
N VAL A 98 -9.60 -4.84 -14.02
CA VAL A 98 -11.05 -4.87 -13.84
C VAL A 98 -11.52 -6.17 -13.19
N GLN A 99 -11.04 -7.33 -13.66
CA GLN A 99 -11.41 -8.63 -13.09
C GLN A 99 -10.86 -8.84 -11.67
N LEU A 100 -9.63 -8.38 -11.40
CA LEU A 100 -9.03 -8.46 -10.07
C LEU A 100 -9.82 -7.61 -9.06
N VAL A 101 -10.16 -6.37 -9.44
CA VAL A 101 -10.96 -5.48 -8.58
C VAL A 101 -12.36 -6.04 -8.37
N ALA A 102 -13.03 -6.56 -9.41
CA ALA A 102 -14.32 -7.22 -9.27
C ALA A 102 -14.26 -8.42 -8.30
N TYR A 103 -13.16 -9.20 -8.35
CA TYR A 103 -12.94 -10.29 -7.41
C TYR A 103 -12.79 -9.81 -5.98
N MET A 104 -11.95 -8.78 -5.72
CA MET A 104 -11.79 -8.19 -4.40
C MET A 104 -13.12 -7.61 -3.87
N ARG A 105 -13.90 -6.92 -4.72
CA ARG A 105 -15.22 -6.41 -4.34
C ARG A 105 -16.22 -7.52 -4.02
N SER A 106 -16.16 -8.67 -4.69
CA SER A 106 -16.99 -9.85 -4.38
C SER A 106 -16.70 -10.42 -2.98
N LYS A 107 -15.53 -10.09 -2.39
CA LYS A 107 -15.16 -10.41 -1.00
C LYS A 107 -15.56 -9.30 0.00
N GLY A 108 -16.24 -8.24 -0.45
CA GLY A 108 -16.65 -7.11 0.39
C GLY A 108 -15.56 -6.05 0.62
N LEU A 109 -14.46 -6.10 -0.14
CA LEU A 109 -13.33 -5.20 0.06
C LEU A 109 -13.55 -3.86 -0.67
N GLN A 110 -13.19 -2.77 -0.01
CA GLN A 110 -13.03 -1.44 -0.59
C GLN A 110 -11.65 -1.30 -1.22
N LEU A 111 -11.51 -0.46 -2.25
CA LEU A 111 -10.27 -0.30 -2.99
C LEU A 111 -9.53 0.99 -2.59
N TYR A 112 -8.28 0.85 -2.18
CA TYR A 112 -7.28 1.91 -2.20
C TYR A 112 -6.36 1.70 -3.40
N PHE A 113 -6.21 2.72 -4.24
CA PHE A 113 -5.31 2.71 -5.39
C PHE A 113 -4.23 3.78 -5.23
N MET A 114 -2.95 3.40 -5.27
CA MET A 114 -1.82 4.32 -5.29
C MET A 114 -1.11 4.22 -6.64
N ALA A 115 -1.04 5.35 -7.35
CA ALA A 115 -0.26 5.49 -8.57
C ALA A 115 1.14 6.01 -8.23
N ASP A 116 2.17 5.17 -8.42
CA ASP A 116 3.54 5.50 -8.08
C ASP A 116 4.27 6.16 -9.26
N LEU A 117 4.84 7.34 -9.02
CA LEU A 117 5.50 8.15 -10.04
C LEU A 117 7.02 7.94 -10.11
N THR A 118 7.59 7.29 -9.09
CA THR A 118 9.03 7.06 -8.95
C THR A 118 9.34 5.58 -8.72
N ASP A 119 10.63 5.24 -8.56
CA ASP A 119 11.02 3.89 -8.18
C ASP A 119 10.62 3.62 -6.72
N GLY A 120 9.71 2.65 -6.49
CA GLY A 120 9.19 2.32 -5.17
C GLY A 120 10.22 1.80 -4.17
N LEU A 121 11.39 1.39 -4.62
CA LEU A 121 12.51 0.92 -3.79
C LEU A 121 13.68 1.90 -3.75
N SER A 122 13.65 2.95 -4.57
CA SER A 122 14.70 3.98 -4.66
C SER A 122 14.09 5.32 -5.04
N ARG A 123 13.48 6.01 -4.09
CA ARG A 123 12.70 7.25 -4.30
C ARG A 123 13.47 8.40 -4.93
N GLY A 124 14.80 8.33 -4.96
CA GLY A 124 15.65 9.27 -5.68
C GLY A 124 15.63 9.11 -7.20
N GLU A 125 15.07 8.00 -7.69
CA GLU A 125 15.13 7.61 -9.09
C GLU A 125 13.76 7.69 -9.77
N GLU A 126 13.76 8.00 -11.05
CA GLU A 126 12.57 7.88 -11.91
C GLU A 126 12.01 6.45 -11.89
N ALA A 127 10.73 6.30 -12.17
CA ALA A 127 10.10 5.00 -12.30
C ALA A 127 10.88 4.07 -13.25
N PRO A 128 11.11 2.79 -12.90
CA PRO A 128 11.98 1.88 -13.68
C PRO A 128 11.64 1.79 -15.16
N GLN A 129 10.35 1.77 -15.52
CA GLN A 129 9.95 1.74 -16.93
C GLN A 129 10.21 3.07 -17.65
N LEU A 130 10.03 4.22 -16.99
CA LEU A 130 10.38 5.52 -17.57
C LEU A 130 11.88 5.59 -17.84
N ARG A 131 12.73 5.19 -16.88
CA ARG A 131 14.19 5.13 -17.11
C ARG A 131 14.55 4.24 -18.29
N ALA A 132 13.94 3.05 -18.38
CA ALA A 132 14.18 2.12 -19.47
C ALA A 132 13.78 2.68 -20.85
N LEU A 133 12.81 3.60 -20.88
CA LEU A 133 12.36 4.29 -22.09
C LEU A 133 13.15 5.56 -22.37
N GLY A 134 14.06 5.97 -21.49
CA GLY A 134 14.75 7.28 -21.58
C GLY A 134 13.80 8.46 -21.42
N ARG A 135 12.71 8.28 -20.68
CA ARG A 135 11.68 9.30 -20.44
C ARG A 135 11.69 9.75 -18.98
N SER A 136 11.07 10.88 -18.70
CA SER A 136 11.04 11.49 -17.38
C SER A 136 9.66 12.03 -17.02
N ILE A 137 9.31 12.01 -15.73
CA ILE A 137 8.12 12.67 -15.19
C ILE A 137 8.17 14.21 -15.38
N THR A 138 9.31 14.76 -15.70
CA THR A 138 9.45 16.19 -16.03
C THR A 138 8.83 16.56 -17.38
N GLU A 139 8.53 15.58 -18.24
CA GLU A 139 8.00 15.79 -19.57
C GLU A 139 6.48 16.02 -19.54
N PRO A 140 5.96 17.10 -20.16
CA PRO A 140 4.51 17.35 -20.18
C PRO A 140 3.69 16.20 -20.77
N GLN A 141 4.21 15.47 -21.76
CA GLN A 141 3.54 14.30 -22.33
C GLN A 141 3.40 13.16 -21.32
N VAL A 142 4.45 12.91 -20.53
CA VAL A 142 4.42 11.87 -19.48
C VAL A 142 3.41 12.22 -18.40
N GLN A 143 3.39 13.49 -17.96
CA GLN A 143 2.41 14.01 -17.01
C GLN A 143 0.97 13.89 -17.54
N GLN A 144 0.75 14.19 -18.81
CA GLN A 144 -0.58 14.04 -19.44
C GLN A 144 -1.02 12.58 -19.48
N VAL A 145 -0.12 11.64 -19.78
CA VAL A 145 -0.42 10.21 -19.78
C VAL A 145 -0.77 9.74 -18.36
N TYR A 146 -0.05 10.20 -17.34
CA TYR A 146 -0.36 9.95 -15.92
C TYR A 146 -1.79 10.38 -15.56
N ARG A 147 -2.16 11.62 -15.89
CA ARG A 147 -3.50 12.18 -15.66
C ARG A 147 -4.59 11.35 -16.34
N SER A 148 -4.37 11.01 -17.61
CA SER A 148 -5.32 10.19 -18.40
C SER A 148 -5.50 8.79 -17.82
N TYR A 149 -4.42 8.19 -17.29
CA TYR A 149 -4.48 6.88 -16.63
C TYR A 149 -5.31 6.94 -15.35
N LEU A 150 -5.10 7.97 -14.52
CA LEU A 150 -5.85 8.14 -13.27
C LEU A 150 -7.35 8.41 -13.49
N LEU A 151 -7.71 9.19 -14.50
CA LEU A 151 -9.11 9.38 -14.90
C LEU A 151 -9.76 8.05 -15.33
N ALA A 152 -9.01 7.18 -16.00
CA ALA A 152 -9.48 5.85 -16.37
C ALA A 152 -9.59 4.93 -15.15
N VAL A 153 -8.63 4.98 -14.21
CA VAL A 153 -8.68 4.26 -12.92
C VAL A 153 -9.94 4.64 -12.14
N ASP A 154 -10.21 5.93 -11.97
CA ASP A 154 -11.37 6.43 -11.26
C ASP A 154 -12.67 5.93 -11.91
N ARG A 155 -12.80 6.10 -13.22
CA ARG A 155 -14.01 5.69 -13.97
C ARG A 155 -14.24 4.18 -13.95
N LYS A 156 -13.19 3.36 -14.13
CA LYS A 156 -13.33 1.90 -14.33
C LYS A 156 -13.25 1.11 -13.03
N LEU A 157 -12.41 1.51 -12.11
CA LEU A 157 -12.17 0.76 -10.86
C LEU A 157 -12.94 1.33 -9.68
N GLN A 158 -13.34 2.60 -9.76
CA GLN A 158 -14.10 3.32 -8.74
C GLN A 158 -13.52 3.12 -7.33
N PRO A 159 -12.22 3.45 -7.11
CA PRO A 159 -11.62 3.29 -5.80
C PRO A 159 -12.23 4.27 -4.79
N GLU A 160 -12.31 3.86 -3.54
CA GLU A 160 -12.71 4.74 -2.44
C GLU A 160 -11.63 5.76 -2.09
N ILE A 161 -10.37 5.41 -2.37
CA ILE A 161 -9.21 6.26 -2.08
C ILE A 161 -8.24 6.18 -3.26
N ILE A 162 -7.75 7.33 -3.72
CA ILE A 162 -6.69 7.44 -4.73
C ILE A 162 -5.50 8.19 -4.14
N GLY A 163 -4.33 7.54 -4.13
CA GLY A 163 -3.05 8.16 -3.85
C GLY A 163 -2.40 8.65 -5.13
N LEU A 164 -2.01 9.91 -5.16
CA LEU A 164 -1.46 10.58 -6.34
C LEU A 164 0.07 10.74 -6.30
N ALA A 165 0.68 10.60 -5.14
CA ALA A 165 2.14 10.60 -4.99
C ALA A 165 2.51 9.85 -3.71
N ALA A 166 3.46 8.92 -3.82
CA ALA A 166 3.93 8.10 -2.70
C ALA A 166 5.22 8.69 -2.11
N GLU A 167 5.30 8.73 -0.77
CA GLU A 167 6.52 9.09 0.00
C GLU A 167 7.19 10.42 -0.45
N THR A 168 6.37 11.45 -0.65
CA THR A 168 6.75 12.73 -1.26
C THR A 168 7.94 13.40 -0.57
N ASN A 169 8.01 13.35 0.76
CA ASN A 169 9.12 13.89 1.54
C ASN A 169 10.44 13.14 1.29
N LEU A 170 10.38 11.85 1.00
CA LEU A 170 11.56 11.06 0.66
C LEU A 170 11.99 11.35 -0.79
N ILE A 171 11.05 11.49 -1.74
CA ILE A 171 11.36 11.95 -3.10
C ILE A 171 12.03 13.32 -3.05
N ARG A 172 11.47 14.27 -2.29
CA ARG A 172 12.03 15.62 -2.12
C ARG A 172 13.45 15.62 -1.58
N ALA A 173 13.76 14.67 -0.68
CA ALA A 173 15.08 14.56 -0.07
C ALA A 173 16.11 13.85 -0.96
N ALA A 174 15.69 12.93 -1.82
CA ALA A 174 16.59 12.01 -2.52
C ALA A 174 16.66 12.24 -4.04
N ALA A 175 15.59 12.72 -4.67
CA ALA A 175 15.53 12.91 -6.13
C ALA A 175 16.15 14.24 -6.58
N LEU A 176 16.44 14.32 -7.87
CA LEU A 176 16.80 15.61 -8.49
C LEU A 176 15.63 16.60 -8.32
N PRO A 177 15.90 17.90 -8.08
CA PRO A 177 14.85 18.91 -7.89
C PRO A 177 13.84 18.97 -9.03
N ALA A 178 14.27 18.76 -10.27
CA ALA A 178 13.38 18.75 -11.44
C ALA A 178 12.41 17.55 -11.40
N VAL A 179 12.84 16.38 -10.97
CA VAL A 179 12.00 15.18 -10.81
C VAL A 179 10.95 15.42 -9.74
N TYR A 180 11.35 15.94 -8.58
CA TYR A 180 10.40 16.30 -7.53
C TYR A 180 9.36 17.33 -8.02
N ALA A 181 9.80 18.38 -8.70
CA ALA A 181 8.90 19.38 -9.29
C ALA A 181 7.92 18.74 -10.31
N GLY A 182 8.41 17.79 -11.12
CA GLY A 182 7.57 17.00 -12.03
C GLY A 182 6.51 16.19 -11.32
N VAL A 183 6.85 15.53 -10.21
CA VAL A 183 5.91 14.80 -9.34
C VAL A 183 4.85 15.74 -8.76
N VAL A 184 5.27 16.90 -8.22
CA VAL A 184 4.35 17.92 -7.68
C VAL A 184 3.37 18.38 -8.77
N THR A 185 3.85 18.71 -9.96
CA THR A 185 3.01 19.14 -11.08
C THR A 185 2.04 18.04 -11.49
N ALA A 186 2.52 16.82 -11.74
CA ALA A 186 1.71 15.71 -12.19
C ALA A 186 0.58 15.36 -11.20
N ALA A 187 0.89 15.32 -9.90
CA ALA A 187 -0.08 14.97 -8.86
C ALA A 187 -1.15 16.07 -8.70
N ASN A 188 -0.76 17.35 -8.68
CA ASN A 188 -1.71 18.46 -8.56
C ASN A 188 -2.63 18.56 -9.78
N ASP A 189 -2.09 18.41 -10.98
CA ASP A 189 -2.88 18.42 -12.21
C ASP A 189 -3.86 17.24 -12.26
N ALA A 190 -3.41 16.03 -11.85
CA ALA A 190 -4.26 14.86 -11.76
C ALA A 190 -5.40 15.03 -10.75
N ALA A 191 -5.10 15.66 -9.60
CA ALA A 191 -6.12 15.98 -8.60
C ALA A 191 -7.16 16.95 -9.19
N GLY A 192 -6.72 17.99 -9.88
CA GLY A 192 -7.60 18.94 -10.56
C GLY A 192 -8.51 18.27 -11.58
N ASP A 193 -7.98 17.37 -12.39
CA ASP A 193 -8.75 16.62 -13.39
C ASP A 193 -9.77 15.68 -12.76
N LEU A 194 -9.39 14.93 -11.71
CA LEU A 194 -10.29 14.03 -11.00
C LEU A 194 -11.44 14.78 -10.34
N LEU A 195 -11.17 15.92 -9.68
CA LEU A 195 -12.18 16.77 -9.07
C LEU A 195 -13.10 17.38 -10.13
N ALA A 196 -12.57 17.85 -11.25
CA ALA A 196 -13.35 18.37 -12.37
C ALA A 196 -14.24 17.30 -13.04
N ALA A 197 -13.77 16.04 -13.05
CA ALA A 197 -14.55 14.90 -13.54
C ALA A 197 -15.63 14.42 -12.53
N GLY A 198 -15.68 14.98 -11.33
CA GLY A 198 -16.65 14.63 -10.30
C GLY A 198 -16.31 13.31 -9.56
N SER A 199 -15.03 12.95 -9.47
CA SER A 199 -14.57 11.79 -8.69
C SER A 199 -15.08 11.86 -7.26
N SER A 200 -15.57 10.73 -6.72
CA SER A 200 -15.96 10.58 -5.32
C SER A 200 -14.84 10.02 -4.44
N ALA A 201 -13.70 9.66 -5.04
CA ALA A 201 -12.58 9.11 -4.31
C ALA A 201 -11.94 10.15 -3.38
N THR A 202 -11.55 9.73 -2.20
CA THR A 202 -10.71 10.55 -1.31
C THR A 202 -9.30 10.63 -1.88
N LEU A 203 -8.81 11.83 -2.18
CA LEU A 203 -7.48 12.03 -2.74
C LEU A 203 -6.44 12.22 -1.63
N LEU A 204 -5.29 11.57 -1.78
CA LEU A 204 -4.17 11.67 -0.84
C LEU A 204 -2.80 11.70 -1.53
N PHE A 205 -1.81 12.22 -0.82
CA PHE A 205 -0.40 11.86 -0.99
C PHE A 205 0.09 11.11 0.24
N SER A 206 1.19 10.38 0.13
CA SER A 206 1.81 9.77 1.30
C SER A 206 3.19 10.33 1.60
N VAL A 207 3.57 10.23 2.88
CA VAL A 207 4.90 10.57 3.39
C VAL A 207 5.55 9.36 4.03
N GLN A 208 6.85 9.25 3.90
CA GLN A 208 7.66 8.26 4.59
C GLN A 208 7.96 8.77 6.01
N VAL A 209 7.39 8.08 7.01
CA VAL A 209 7.34 8.55 8.40
C VAL A 209 8.74 8.63 9.02
N GLU A 210 9.57 7.62 8.80
CA GLU A 210 10.93 7.54 9.37
C GLU A 210 11.83 8.64 8.80
N THR A 211 11.62 9.04 7.53
CA THR A 211 12.27 10.23 6.95
C THR A 211 11.83 11.50 7.67
N ALA A 212 10.54 11.69 7.90
CA ALA A 212 10.02 12.86 8.63
C ALA A 212 10.56 12.94 10.06
N TRP A 213 10.78 11.78 10.69
CA TRP A 213 11.40 11.70 12.02
C TRP A 213 12.94 11.79 12.02
N GLY A 214 13.56 11.90 10.84
CA GLY A 214 15.03 11.91 10.71
C GLY A 214 15.68 10.56 11.07
N ARG A 215 14.94 9.46 10.95
CA ARG A 215 15.40 8.11 11.33
C ARG A 215 15.87 7.27 10.17
N LEU A 216 15.41 7.53 8.97
CA LEU A 216 15.90 6.84 7.77
C LEU A 216 17.26 7.39 7.38
N GLY A 217 18.26 6.50 7.30
CA GLY A 217 19.64 6.89 6.96
C GLY A 217 20.45 7.49 8.11
N GLY A 218 19.96 7.44 9.35
CA GLY A 218 20.68 7.92 10.54
C GLY A 218 19.78 8.50 11.63
N ASN A 219 20.38 9.20 12.58
CA ASN A 219 19.68 9.90 13.66
C ASN A 219 19.80 11.42 13.47
N ALA A 220 19.06 11.97 12.54
CA ALA A 220 18.91 13.42 12.38
C ALA A 220 17.82 13.98 13.31
N SER A 221 17.68 15.30 13.33
CA SER A 221 16.55 15.97 13.97
C SER A 221 15.25 15.69 13.21
N TYR A 222 14.13 15.88 13.90
CA TYR A 222 12.80 15.84 13.26
C TYR A 222 12.70 16.87 12.13
N LEU A 223 12.32 16.42 10.94
CA LEU A 223 12.19 17.25 9.73
C LEU A 223 10.76 17.70 9.49
N GLY A 224 9.77 16.87 9.87
CA GLY A 224 8.36 17.10 9.58
C GLY A 224 7.99 16.95 8.11
N VAL A 225 6.76 17.37 7.78
CA VAL A 225 6.16 17.25 6.44
C VAL A 225 5.43 18.52 6.01
N GLU A 226 5.82 19.68 6.54
CA GLU A 226 5.14 20.97 6.27
C GLU A 226 5.22 21.35 4.79
N GLN A 227 6.36 21.10 4.15
CA GLN A 227 6.55 21.41 2.74
C GLN A 227 5.63 20.54 1.87
N ASP A 228 5.42 19.27 2.26
CA ASP A 228 4.55 18.35 1.52
C ASP A 228 3.10 18.82 1.53
N PHE A 229 2.59 19.36 2.64
CA PHE A 229 1.26 19.98 2.67
C PHE A 229 1.15 21.23 1.79
N THR A 230 2.25 21.98 1.65
CA THR A 230 2.29 23.16 0.77
C THR A 230 2.29 22.74 -0.69
N ASP A 231 3.07 21.71 -1.03
CA ASP A 231 3.27 21.26 -2.40
C ASP A 231 2.10 20.42 -2.94
N PHE A 232 1.33 19.75 -2.04
CA PHE A 232 0.19 18.90 -2.39
C PHE A 232 -1.12 19.36 -1.71
N PRO A 233 -1.61 20.57 -2.02
CA PRO A 233 -2.75 21.19 -1.34
C PRO A 233 -4.10 20.48 -1.60
N PHE A 234 -4.17 19.58 -2.57
CA PHE A 234 -5.37 18.80 -2.89
C PHE A 234 -5.74 17.77 -1.82
N ALA A 235 -4.81 17.45 -0.90
CA ALA A 235 -4.96 16.31 -0.01
C ALA A 235 -6.17 16.43 0.93
N GLN A 236 -7.04 15.46 0.86
CA GLN A 236 -8.20 15.26 1.74
C GLN A 236 -7.88 14.30 2.89
N MET A 237 -6.75 13.60 2.81
CA MET A 237 -6.23 12.64 3.77
C MET A 237 -4.70 12.60 3.67
N LEU A 238 -4.01 12.42 4.80
CA LEU A 238 -2.57 12.17 4.82
C LEU A 238 -2.32 10.65 4.81
N GLY A 239 -1.62 10.17 3.79
CA GLY A 239 -1.11 8.82 3.74
C GLY A 239 0.22 8.70 4.47
N LEU A 240 0.41 7.62 5.22
CA LEU A 240 1.65 7.31 5.93
C LEU A 240 2.24 6.00 5.40
N SER A 241 3.47 6.05 4.88
CA SER A 241 4.33 4.89 4.69
C SER A 241 5.19 4.75 5.94
N SER A 242 5.05 3.64 6.68
CA SER A 242 5.61 3.51 8.02
C SER A 242 6.25 2.15 8.25
N TYR A 243 7.57 2.18 8.42
CA TYR A 243 8.43 1.03 8.69
C TYR A 243 9.31 1.31 9.92
N PRO A 244 8.74 1.40 11.13
CA PRO A 244 9.45 1.93 12.30
C PRO A 244 10.68 1.12 12.71
N TYR A 245 10.81 -0.14 12.27
CA TYR A 245 12.00 -0.96 12.50
C TYR A 245 13.29 -0.39 11.86
N PHE A 246 13.18 0.59 10.98
CA PHE A 246 14.33 1.35 10.50
C PHE A 246 14.88 2.32 11.54
N GLY A 247 14.07 2.75 12.49
CA GLY A 247 14.42 3.76 13.49
C GLY A 247 14.36 3.30 14.95
N PHE A 248 13.75 2.14 15.22
CA PHE A 248 13.53 1.65 16.58
C PHE A 248 13.82 0.15 16.68
N ALA A 249 14.52 -0.23 17.76
CA ALA A 249 14.82 -1.64 18.03
C ALA A 249 13.65 -2.38 18.68
N GLN A 250 12.80 -1.67 19.42
CA GLN A 250 11.63 -2.21 20.09
C GLN A 250 10.37 -1.41 19.70
N PRO A 251 9.23 -2.08 19.45
CA PRO A 251 7.99 -1.39 19.14
C PRO A 251 7.54 -0.41 20.22
N GLU A 252 7.82 -0.69 21.46
CA GLU A 252 7.44 0.12 22.62
C GLU A 252 8.20 1.44 22.69
N ASP A 253 9.39 1.54 22.05
CA ASP A 253 10.19 2.77 21.98
C ASP A 253 9.60 3.79 21.00
N ILE A 254 8.64 3.40 20.15
CA ILE A 254 7.96 4.30 19.22
C ILE A 254 7.12 5.28 20.06
N PRO A 255 7.32 6.61 19.97
CA PRO A 255 6.57 7.58 20.77
C PRO A 255 5.08 7.57 20.45
N ALA A 256 4.23 7.81 21.44
CA ALA A 256 2.77 7.85 21.23
C ALA A 256 2.32 8.91 20.21
N SER A 257 3.09 10.00 20.07
CA SER A 257 2.86 11.06 19.10
C SER A 257 3.42 10.78 17.70
N TYR A 258 3.81 9.53 17.40
CA TYR A 258 4.55 9.17 16.19
C TYR A 258 3.85 9.63 14.90
N TYR A 259 2.55 9.45 14.82
CA TYR A 259 1.75 9.90 13.67
C TYR A 259 1.15 11.28 13.88
N SER A 260 0.62 11.58 15.07
CA SER A 260 -0.07 12.87 15.32
C SER A 260 0.86 14.08 15.21
N ARG A 261 2.15 13.93 15.51
CA ARG A 261 3.14 14.99 15.34
C ARG A 261 3.28 15.45 13.89
N LEU A 262 3.08 14.55 12.90
CA LEU A 262 3.16 14.90 11.48
C LEU A 262 2.06 15.85 11.03
N LEU A 263 0.92 15.84 11.71
CA LEU A 263 -0.18 16.75 11.41
C LEU A 263 0.08 18.18 11.83
N ASN A 264 0.99 18.41 12.79
CA ASN A 264 1.32 19.75 13.32
C ASN A 264 0.09 20.61 13.61
N GLY A 265 -0.89 20.03 14.33
CA GLY A 265 -2.15 20.70 14.70
C GLY A 265 -3.26 20.70 13.63
N ARG A 266 -3.03 20.12 12.45
CA ARG A 266 -4.07 19.96 11.42
C ARG A 266 -5.08 18.89 11.81
N THR A 267 -6.32 19.07 11.37
CA THR A 267 -7.43 18.11 11.57
C THR A 267 -7.63 17.18 10.37
N LEU A 268 -6.61 16.98 9.54
CA LEU A 268 -6.68 16.14 8.36
C LEU A 268 -6.78 14.65 8.77
N PRO A 269 -7.69 13.87 8.17
CA PRO A 269 -7.71 12.41 8.35
C PRO A 269 -6.38 11.75 8.00
N VAL A 270 -6.05 10.66 8.69
CA VAL A 270 -4.79 9.92 8.50
C VAL A 270 -5.08 8.46 8.17
N MET A 271 -4.30 7.90 7.26
CA MET A 271 -4.31 6.47 6.95
C MET A 271 -2.86 5.96 6.80
N VAL A 272 -2.53 4.85 7.45
CA VAL A 272 -1.31 4.11 7.07
C VAL A 272 -1.61 3.38 5.77
N VAL A 273 -1.00 3.85 4.69
CA VAL A 273 -1.25 3.36 3.32
C VAL A 273 -0.29 2.26 2.92
N GLU A 274 0.79 2.11 3.68
CA GLU A 274 1.83 1.13 3.46
C GLU A 274 2.66 0.98 4.74
N GLY A 275 3.06 -0.23 5.08
CA GLY A 275 3.93 -0.41 6.23
C GLY A 275 3.96 -1.81 6.80
N GLY A 276 4.61 -1.94 7.95
CA GLY A 276 4.74 -3.18 8.69
C GLY A 276 5.99 -3.22 9.54
N TRP A 277 6.26 -4.39 10.10
CA TRP A 277 7.46 -4.70 10.89
C TRP A 277 8.03 -6.03 10.45
N THR A 278 9.35 -6.10 10.20
CA THR A 278 9.99 -7.35 9.78
C THR A 278 9.99 -8.39 10.91
N SER A 279 9.74 -9.66 10.57
CA SER A 279 9.80 -10.79 11.49
C SER A 279 11.18 -11.46 11.55
N ALA A 280 12.13 -10.98 10.74
CA ALA A 280 13.47 -11.55 10.64
C ALA A 280 14.53 -10.44 10.59
N ALA A 281 15.77 -10.78 10.90
CA ALA A 281 16.89 -9.88 10.72
C ALA A 281 17.09 -9.56 9.23
N ALA A 282 17.39 -8.29 8.92
CA ALA A 282 17.65 -7.83 7.56
C ALA A 282 18.72 -6.72 7.57
N GLY A 283 19.87 -6.97 6.97
CA GLY A 283 21.03 -6.07 7.05
C GLY A 283 21.44 -5.83 8.51
N THR A 284 21.44 -4.58 8.94
CA THR A 284 21.76 -4.20 10.34
C THR A 284 20.57 -4.29 11.29
N ILE A 285 19.38 -4.50 10.76
CA ILE A 285 18.14 -4.58 11.54
C ILE A 285 18.08 -5.94 12.22
N GLN A 286 17.85 -5.94 13.54
CA GLN A 286 17.61 -7.14 14.32
C GLN A 286 16.13 -7.23 14.65
N SER A 287 15.48 -8.32 14.25
CA SER A 287 14.06 -8.56 14.53
C SER A 287 13.74 -10.04 14.68
N THR A 288 12.54 -10.32 15.19
CA THR A 288 12.00 -11.65 15.43
C THR A 288 10.48 -11.65 15.20
N PRO A 289 9.86 -12.83 15.01
CA PRO A 289 8.39 -12.92 14.93
C PRO A 289 7.68 -12.39 16.19
N ALA A 290 8.31 -12.48 17.37
CA ALA A 290 7.75 -11.94 18.61
C ALA A 290 7.76 -10.40 18.62
N LEU A 291 8.82 -9.76 18.09
CA LEU A 291 8.87 -8.31 17.91
C LEU A 291 7.79 -7.83 16.92
N GLN A 292 7.63 -8.54 15.83
CA GLN A 292 6.57 -8.25 14.86
C GLN A 292 5.17 -8.30 15.51
N ALA A 293 4.88 -9.33 16.30
CA ALA A 293 3.59 -9.45 16.98
C ALA A 293 3.34 -8.31 17.98
N ARG A 294 4.35 -7.91 18.75
CA ARG A 294 4.26 -6.75 19.66
C ARG A 294 4.06 -5.45 18.89
N TYR A 295 4.69 -5.31 17.72
CA TYR A 295 4.47 -4.15 16.87
C TYR A 295 3.01 -4.02 16.43
N ILE A 296 2.32 -5.11 16.04
CA ILE A 296 0.90 -5.05 15.66
C ILE A 296 0.07 -4.41 16.79
N THR A 297 0.31 -4.81 18.05
CA THR A 297 -0.35 -4.20 19.22
C THR A 297 0.03 -2.72 19.39
N ARG A 298 1.33 -2.39 19.27
CA ARG A 298 1.79 -1.00 19.37
C ARG A 298 1.22 -0.12 18.26
N HIS A 299 1.15 -0.65 17.04
CA HIS A 299 0.60 0.05 15.88
C HIS A 299 -0.86 0.45 16.11
N ALA A 300 -1.69 -0.46 16.65
CA ALA A 300 -3.07 -0.13 17.00
C ALA A 300 -3.15 1.07 17.97
N GLN A 301 -2.30 1.12 18.99
CA GLN A 301 -2.25 2.26 19.91
C GLN A 301 -1.91 3.58 19.21
N LEU A 302 -1.00 3.54 18.21
CA LEU A 302 -0.62 4.71 17.44
C LEU A 302 -1.76 5.17 16.51
N LEU A 303 -2.48 4.23 15.91
CA LEU A 303 -3.65 4.49 15.07
C LEU A 303 -4.81 5.09 15.89
N ASP A 304 -5.09 4.51 17.06
CA ASP A 304 -6.11 5.01 17.98
C ASP A 304 -5.76 6.44 18.46
N ALA A 305 -4.48 6.69 18.78
CA ALA A 305 -4.01 8.00 19.25
C ALA A 305 -4.16 9.12 18.21
N VAL A 306 -4.11 8.82 16.91
CA VAL A 306 -4.27 9.81 15.83
C VAL A 306 -5.69 9.83 15.26
N GLY A 307 -6.57 8.93 15.69
CA GLY A 307 -7.89 8.75 15.10
C GLY A 307 -7.83 8.35 13.63
N ALA A 308 -6.96 7.39 13.30
CA ALA A 308 -6.75 6.96 11.93
C ALA A 308 -8.05 6.47 11.26
N ARG A 309 -8.08 6.49 9.93
CA ARG A 309 -9.19 5.99 9.10
C ARG A 309 -8.91 4.64 8.48
N GLY A 310 -7.65 4.28 8.32
CA GLY A 310 -7.27 3.01 7.70
C GLY A 310 -5.84 2.58 8.01
N LEU A 311 -5.61 1.30 7.82
CA LEU A 311 -4.32 0.62 7.94
C LEU A 311 -4.18 -0.38 6.81
N ILE A 312 -3.15 -0.21 5.98
CA ILE A 312 -2.70 -1.20 5.02
C ILE A 312 -1.39 -1.82 5.52
N GLN A 313 -1.43 -3.09 5.84
CA GLN A 313 -0.25 -3.91 6.01
C GLN A 313 0.29 -4.27 4.62
N LEU A 314 1.54 -3.94 4.32
CA LEU A 314 2.07 -4.09 2.95
C LEU A 314 2.00 -5.54 2.47
N LEU A 315 2.36 -6.51 3.32
CA LEU A 315 2.33 -7.93 2.96
C LEU A 315 1.43 -8.73 3.91
N PHE A 316 0.60 -9.59 3.34
CA PHE A 316 -0.05 -10.65 4.11
C PHE A 316 0.90 -11.84 4.32
N ALA A 317 1.58 -12.27 3.26
CA ALA A 317 2.56 -13.34 3.30
C ALA A 317 3.95 -12.80 2.94
N ASP A 318 5.00 -13.39 3.52
CA ASP A 318 6.38 -13.09 3.15
C ASP A 318 6.62 -13.35 1.66
N ILE A 319 7.55 -12.60 1.07
CA ILE A 319 7.93 -12.81 -0.32
C ILE A 319 8.99 -13.91 -0.39
N ASP A 320 8.74 -14.90 -1.22
CA ASP A 320 9.73 -15.91 -1.60
C ASP A 320 10.73 -15.31 -2.61
N LEU A 321 11.86 -14.82 -2.09
CA LEU A 321 12.90 -14.21 -2.93
C LEU A 321 13.44 -15.15 -4.02
N ALA A 322 13.46 -16.48 -3.75
CA ALA A 322 13.94 -17.45 -4.72
C ALA A 322 12.99 -17.58 -5.94
N SER A 323 11.73 -17.18 -5.78
CA SER A 323 10.75 -17.18 -6.87
C SER A 323 10.85 -15.95 -7.79
N LEU A 324 11.65 -14.94 -7.43
CA LEU A 324 11.76 -13.71 -8.20
C LEU A 324 12.81 -13.82 -9.30
N PRO A 325 12.53 -13.26 -10.50
CA PRO A 325 13.53 -13.24 -11.56
C PRO A 325 14.68 -12.29 -11.19
N PRO A 326 15.94 -12.67 -11.48
CA PRO A 326 17.08 -11.79 -11.28
C PRO A 326 17.09 -10.62 -12.30
N PRO A 327 17.73 -9.48 -12.00
CA PRO A 327 18.32 -9.16 -10.69
C PRO A 327 17.25 -8.78 -9.66
N VAL A 328 17.43 -9.24 -8.40
CA VAL A 328 16.60 -8.81 -7.28
C VAL A 328 17.09 -7.42 -6.82
N PRO A 329 16.19 -6.43 -6.68
CA PRO A 329 16.57 -5.11 -6.18
C PRO A 329 17.26 -5.18 -4.80
N PRO A 330 18.37 -4.44 -4.58
CA PRO A 330 19.20 -4.59 -3.37
C PRO A 330 18.46 -4.22 -2.07
N ASN A 331 17.47 -3.31 -2.13
CA ASN A 331 16.69 -2.91 -0.96
C ASN A 331 15.51 -3.85 -0.66
N LEU A 332 15.10 -4.69 -1.61
CA LEU A 332 13.94 -5.57 -1.44
C LEU A 332 14.06 -6.52 -0.24
N PRO A 333 15.22 -7.12 0.10
CA PRO A 333 15.36 -7.98 1.28
C PRO A 333 14.99 -7.33 2.61
N LEU A 334 14.96 -5.98 2.69
CA LEU A 334 14.54 -5.25 3.88
C LEU A 334 13.03 -5.39 4.16
N PHE A 335 12.22 -5.72 3.15
CA PHE A 335 10.75 -5.72 3.22
C PHE A 335 10.11 -7.09 3.07
N VAL A 336 10.86 -8.13 2.68
CA VAL A 336 10.27 -9.43 2.30
C VAL A 336 9.68 -10.23 3.47
N ASN A 337 10.10 -9.95 4.71
CA ASN A 337 9.68 -10.67 5.91
C ASN A 337 8.69 -9.89 6.79
N ILE A 338 7.95 -8.93 6.22
CA ILE A 338 6.93 -8.16 6.96
C ILE A 338 5.53 -8.78 6.89
N GLY A 339 5.36 -9.91 6.19
CA GLY A 339 4.11 -10.66 6.14
C GLY A 339 3.68 -11.17 7.51
N LEU A 340 2.38 -11.36 7.71
CA LEU A 340 1.80 -11.97 8.91
C LEU A 340 1.81 -13.51 8.84
N THR A 341 2.13 -14.05 7.67
CA THR A 341 2.41 -15.46 7.41
C THR A 341 3.77 -15.59 6.72
N ASP A 342 4.32 -16.79 6.67
CA ASP A 342 5.43 -17.09 5.78
C ASP A 342 4.97 -17.17 4.31
N SER A 343 5.90 -17.46 3.39
CA SER A 343 5.61 -17.53 1.95
C SER A 343 4.73 -18.73 1.56
N ASP A 344 4.54 -19.70 2.44
CA ASP A 344 3.65 -20.85 2.28
C ASP A 344 2.32 -20.67 3.04
N PHE A 345 2.05 -19.44 3.49
CA PHE A 345 0.86 -19.05 4.26
C PHE A 345 0.75 -19.69 5.66
N ASN A 346 1.83 -20.21 6.24
CA ASN A 346 1.82 -20.62 7.63
C ASN A 346 1.82 -19.40 8.54
N ALA A 347 0.94 -19.40 9.53
CA ALA A 347 0.73 -18.28 10.44
C ALA A 347 1.97 -17.95 11.27
N LYS A 348 2.32 -16.66 11.35
CA LYS A 348 3.24 -16.13 12.36
C LYS A 348 2.48 -15.61 13.59
N PRO A 349 3.13 -15.41 14.74
CA PRO A 349 2.48 -14.86 15.94
C PRO A 349 1.74 -13.52 15.69
N ALA A 350 2.23 -12.70 14.75
CA ALA A 350 1.62 -11.43 14.37
C ALA A 350 0.22 -11.58 13.77
N LEU A 351 -0.09 -12.72 13.12
CA LEU A 351 -1.42 -12.95 12.55
C LEU A 351 -2.49 -13.01 13.64
N ALA A 352 -2.23 -13.69 14.77
CA ALA A 352 -3.17 -13.74 15.88
C ALA A 352 -3.41 -12.35 16.51
N ALA A 353 -2.36 -11.51 16.60
CA ALA A 353 -2.51 -10.13 17.06
C ALA A 353 -3.35 -9.30 16.07
N TRP A 354 -3.17 -9.46 14.76
CA TRP A 354 -3.97 -8.84 13.73
C TRP A 354 -5.45 -9.26 13.81
N ASP A 355 -5.71 -10.56 13.93
CA ASP A 355 -7.08 -11.10 14.03
C ASP A 355 -7.80 -10.56 15.27
N ALA A 356 -7.10 -10.42 16.41
CA ALA A 356 -7.66 -9.80 17.61
C ALA A 356 -8.04 -8.31 17.39
N LEU A 357 -7.25 -7.57 16.63
CA LEU A 357 -7.57 -6.18 16.26
C LEU A 357 -8.74 -6.11 15.29
N HIS A 358 -8.77 -6.99 14.29
CA HIS A 358 -9.87 -7.04 13.31
C HIS A 358 -11.21 -7.37 13.98
N ALA A 359 -11.19 -8.19 15.07
CA ALA A 359 -12.38 -8.52 15.85
C ALA A 359 -12.95 -7.34 16.66
N ARG A 360 -12.22 -6.23 16.84
CA ARG A 360 -12.76 -5.00 17.46
C ARG A 360 -13.91 -4.47 16.62
N HIS A 361 -14.95 -3.95 17.28
CA HIS A 361 -16.09 -3.37 16.58
C HIS A 361 -15.68 -2.11 15.79
N LEU A 362 -15.93 -2.09 14.48
CA LEU A 362 -15.70 -0.91 13.62
C LEU A 362 -16.83 0.09 13.82
N THR A 363 -16.50 1.34 14.20
CA THR A 363 -17.46 2.39 14.58
C THR A 363 -17.77 3.39 13.45
N HIS A 364 -17.70 2.97 12.18
CA HIS A 364 -18.06 3.82 11.03
C HIS A 364 -18.96 3.08 10.05
#